data_a803419a367b29652d7397403e9958e6
#
_entry.id   a803419a367b29652d7397403e9958e6
#
_cell.length_a   1.000
_cell.length_b   1.000
_cell.length_c   1.000
_cell.angle_alpha   90.00
_cell.angle_beta   90.00
_cell.angle_gamma   90.00
#
_symmetry.space_group_name_H-M   'P 1'
#
loop_
_entity.id
_entity.type
_entity.pdbx_description
1 polymer ?
#
loop_
_entity_poly.entity_id
_entity_poly.type
_entity_poly.pdbx_seq_one_letter_code
_entity_poly.pdbx_strand_id
1 'polypeptide(L)'
;MAVRVAINGFGRIGRLAFRQMFGAEGYEVVAINDLTSPKMLAHLLKYDSSQGKYEHADEVSASDDSITVCGKEIKIYAFPDANNCPWGELKVDVVLECSGFYTSKEKAQAHINAGARKVVISAPAGNDLPTIVYNTNHETLKASDTIISAASCTTNSLAPMADALNKYAPIQSGIMVTIHAYTGDQMTLDGPQRKGDLRRSRAAAVNIVPNSTGAAKAIGLVIPELNGKLIGSAQRVPTPTGSTTILTAVVKKAGVTKEDINAAMKAAANESFGYNEDEIVSSDIVGMRFGSLFDATQTMVNQISDDQYEVQVVSWYDNENSYTSQMVRTIKYFSELA
;
A
#
# COMPACT_ATOMS: atom_id res chain seq x y z
N MET A 1 1.89 -7.18 24.44
CA MET A 1 0.55 -6.55 24.53
C MET A 1 0.08 -6.25 23.11
N ALA A 2 -1.24 -6.23 22.86
CA ALA A 2 -1.77 -5.85 21.56
C ALA A 2 -1.53 -4.35 21.32
N VAL A 3 -1.16 -3.97 20.08
CA VAL A 3 -1.04 -2.56 19.67
C VAL A 3 -2.43 -1.93 19.55
N ARG A 4 -2.64 -0.82 20.22
CA ARG A 4 -3.91 -0.08 20.21
C ARG A 4 -3.93 0.87 19.02
N VAL A 5 -4.76 0.55 18.03
CA VAL A 5 -4.82 1.26 16.74
C VAL A 5 -6.11 2.07 16.64
N ALA A 6 -5.98 3.35 16.31
CA ALA A 6 -7.09 4.15 15.82
C ALA A 6 -6.98 4.33 14.30
N ILE A 7 -8.12 4.33 13.60
CA ILE A 7 -8.18 4.52 12.15
C ILE A 7 -8.80 5.88 11.86
N ASN A 8 -8.05 6.77 11.22
CA ASN A 8 -8.57 8.06 10.74
C ASN A 8 -8.88 7.96 9.25
N GLY A 9 -10.17 7.95 8.91
CA GLY A 9 -10.67 7.68 7.56
C GLY A 9 -11.01 6.20 7.34
N PHE A 10 -12.30 5.88 7.32
CA PHE A 10 -12.80 4.51 7.15
C PHE A 10 -13.26 4.25 5.70
N GLY A 11 -12.45 4.77 4.74
CA GLY A 11 -12.57 4.52 3.32
C GLY A 11 -12.15 3.10 2.93
N ARG A 12 -11.78 2.89 1.67
CA ARG A 12 -11.33 1.59 1.14
C ARG A 12 -10.24 0.97 2.01
N ILE A 13 -9.13 1.69 2.17
CA ILE A 13 -7.93 1.19 2.88
C ILE A 13 -8.21 1.03 4.39
N GLY A 14 -8.87 2.00 5.03
CA GLY A 14 -9.21 1.91 6.46
C GLY A 14 -10.08 0.68 6.77
N ARG A 15 -11.07 0.36 5.92
CA ARG A 15 -11.91 -0.82 6.11
C ARG A 15 -11.16 -2.14 5.88
N LEU A 16 -10.28 -2.20 4.89
CA LEU A 16 -9.46 -3.40 4.66
C LEU A 16 -8.44 -3.61 5.78
N ALA A 17 -7.84 -2.53 6.28
CA ALA A 17 -6.96 -2.61 7.46
C ALA A 17 -7.73 -3.09 8.69
N PHE A 18 -8.94 -2.58 8.90
CA PHE A 18 -9.84 -3.07 9.94
C PHE A 18 -10.10 -4.56 9.82
N ARG A 19 -10.52 -5.04 8.63
CA ARG A 19 -10.77 -6.47 8.38
C ARG A 19 -9.55 -7.36 8.66
N GLN A 20 -8.35 -6.84 8.47
CA GLN A 20 -7.10 -7.59 8.72
C GLN A 20 -6.65 -7.55 10.18
N MET A 21 -6.95 -6.47 10.91
CA MET A 21 -6.53 -6.30 12.31
C MET A 21 -7.57 -6.79 13.32
N PHE A 22 -8.86 -6.73 12.97
CA PHE A 22 -9.93 -7.14 13.88
C PHE A 22 -9.86 -8.64 14.16
N GLY A 23 -9.74 -8.99 15.44
CA GLY A 23 -9.57 -10.40 15.88
C GLY A 23 -8.17 -10.98 15.64
N ALA A 24 -7.28 -10.28 14.95
CA ALA A 24 -5.91 -10.76 14.72
C ALA A 24 -5.05 -10.58 15.99
N GLU A 25 -4.17 -11.56 16.25
CA GLU A 25 -3.24 -11.49 17.37
C GLU A 25 -2.29 -10.30 17.27
N GLY A 26 -2.16 -9.57 18.35
CA GLY A 26 -1.26 -8.43 18.46
C GLY A 26 -1.88 -7.10 18.06
N TYR A 27 -3.16 -7.04 17.70
CA TYR A 27 -3.85 -5.79 17.33
C TYR A 27 -5.14 -5.59 18.14
N GLU A 28 -5.42 -4.33 18.47
CA GLU A 28 -6.70 -3.88 19.00
C GLU A 28 -7.12 -2.59 18.31
N VAL A 29 -8.15 -2.66 17.44
CA VAL A 29 -8.77 -1.44 16.89
C VAL A 29 -9.66 -0.84 17.98
N VAL A 30 -9.31 0.34 18.46
CA VAL A 30 -9.96 0.99 19.61
C VAL A 30 -10.93 2.09 19.22
N ALA A 31 -10.74 2.71 18.05
CA ALA A 31 -11.60 3.79 17.59
C ALA A 31 -11.46 4.00 16.07
N ILE A 32 -12.47 4.62 15.49
CA ILE A 32 -12.48 5.11 14.11
C ILE A 32 -12.89 6.59 14.15
N ASN A 33 -12.23 7.43 13.34
CA ASN A 33 -12.69 8.78 13.06
C ASN A 33 -13.04 8.89 11.58
N ASP A 34 -14.29 9.19 11.27
CA ASP A 34 -14.78 9.40 9.89
C ASP A 34 -15.99 10.32 9.90
N LEU A 35 -16.12 11.19 8.92
CA LEU A 35 -17.23 12.16 8.83
C LEU A 35 -18.54 11.54 8.33
N THR A 36 -18.51 10.26 7.94
CA THR A 36 -19.67 9.50 7.45
C THR A 36 -20.40 8.83 8.62
N SER A 37 -21.71 8.66 8.49
CA SER A 37 -22.52 8.03 9.54
C SER A 37 -22.10 6.58 9.82
N PRO A 38 -22.17 6.12 11.10
CA PRO A 38 -21.84 4.73 11.47
C PRO A 38 -22.63 3.69 10.67
N LYS A 39 -23.91 3.97 10.39
CA LYS A 39 -24.76 3.09 9.56
C LYS A 39 -24.19 2.86 8.16
N MET A 40 -23.71 3.93 7.50
CA MET A 40 -23.10 3.83 6.17
C MET A 40 -21.75 3.09 6.25
N LEU A 41 -20.93 3.40 7.25
CA LEU A 41 -19.64 2.76 7.44
C LEU A 41 -19.78 1.25 7.74
N ALA A 42 -20.75 0.86 8.58
CA ALA A 42 -21.06 -0.54 8.85
C ALA A 42 -21.54 -1.28 7.59
N HIS A 43 -22.41 -0.64 6.77
CA HIS A 43 -22.86 -1.23 5.51
C HIS A 43 -21.68 -1.48 4.56
N LEU A 44 -20.80 -0.49 4.39
CA LEU A 44 -19.63 -0.61 3.52
C LEU A 44 -18.54 -1.55 4.10
N LEU A 45 -18.52 -1.78 5.42
CA LEU A 45 -17.68 -2.81 6.03
C LEU A 45 -18.19 -4.21 5.69
N LYS A 46 -19.51 -4.41 5.71
CA LYS A 46 -20.16 -5.71 5.39
C LYS A 46 -19.91 -6.13 3.95
N TYR A 47 -20.15 -5.19 3.03
CA TYR A 47 -20.23 -5.46 1.59
C TYR A 47 -19.19 -4.66 0.82
N ASP A 48 -18.39 -5.35 0.04
CA ASP A 48 -17.35 -4.76 -0.77
C ASP A 48 -17.37 -5.36 -2.16
N SER A 49 -17.58 -4.52 -3.19
CA SER A 49 -17.72 -4.98 -4.57
C SER A 49 -16.42 -5.54 -5.16
N SER A 50 -15.27 -5.12 -4.64
CA SER A 50 -13.95 -5.55 -5.13
C SER A 50 -13.36 -6.68 -4.28
N GLN A 51 -13.59 -6.66 -2.97
CA GLN A 51 -12.97 -7.56 -2.00
C GLN A 51 -13.96 -8.58 -1.40
N GLY A 52 -15.22 -8.54 -1.84
CA GLY A 52 -16.25 -9.47 -1.37
C GLY A 52 -16.84 -9.16 0.01
N LYS A 53 -17.82 -9.96 0.39
CA LYS A 53 -18.49 -9.88 1.68
C LYS A 53 -17.47 -10.11 2.81
N TYR A 54 -17.52 -9.28 3.85
CA TYR A 54 -16.71 -9.46 5.05
C TYR A 54 -17.10 -10.77 5.76
N GLU A 55 -16.13 -11.52 6.24
CA GLU A 55 -16.39 -12.80 6.91
C GLU A 55 -17.32 -12.68 8.14
N HIS A 56 -17.22 -11.55 8.87
CA HIS A 56 -18.08 -11.22 10.00
C HIS A 56 -19.29 -10.35 9.64
N ALA A 57 -19.66 -10.23 8.37
CA ALA A 57 -20.71 -9.29 7.92
C ALA A 57 -22.05 -9.48 8.65
N ASP A 58 -22.40 -10.71 9.00
CA ASP A 58 -23.67 -11.03 9.68
C ASP A 58 -23.65 -10.65 11.17
N GLU A 59 -22.45 -10.40 11.72
CA GLU A 59 -22.22 -9.96 13.10
C GLU A 59 -21.87 -8.46 13.21
N VAL A 60 -22.03 -7.70 12.10
CA VAL A 60 -21.83 -6.24 12.10
C VAL A 60 -23.16 -5.53 12.30
N SER A 61 -23.22 -4.63 13.25
CA SER A 61 -24.31 -3.69 13.47
C SER A 61 -23.80 -2.27 13.70
N ALA A 62 -24.68 -1.28 13.72
CA ALA A 62 -24.34 0.11 14.01
C ALA A 62 -25.36 0.73 14.97
N SER A 63 -24.88 1.61 15.83
CA SER A 63 -25.66 2.56 16.62
C SER A 63 -25.51 3.98 16.03
N ASP A 64 -25.94 4.98 16.78
CA ASP A 64 -25.80 6.39 16.36
C ASP A 64 -24.34 6.86 16.30
N ASP A 65 -23.46 6.24 17.08
CA ASP A 65 -22.07 6.68 17.26
C ASP A 65 -21.04 5.53 17.34
N SER A 66 -21.44 4.31 16.99
CA SER A 66 -20.55 3.15 17.01
C SER A 66 -20.86 2.12 15.94
N ILE A 67 -19.89 1.23 15.71
CA ILE A 67 -20.05 -0.03 14.96
C ILE A 67 -19.74 -1.15 15.94
N THR A 68 -20.59 -2.17 15.97
CA THR A 68 -20.34 -3.40 16.71
C THR A 68 -20.01 -4.53 15.76
N VAL A 69 -18.93 -5.24 16.01
CA VAL A 69 -18.49 -6.42 15.24
C VAL A 69 -18.23 -7.57 16.20
N CYS A 70 -18.86 -8.72 16.00
CA CYS A 70 -18.73 -9.90 16.88
C CYS A 70 -18.92 -9.53 18.38
N GLY A 71 -19.89 -8.66 18.66
CA GLY A 71 -20.18 -8.19 20.03
C GLY A 71 -19.22 -7.13 20.59
N LYS A 72 -18.12 -6.80 19.89
CA LYS A 72 -17.20 -5.73 20.30
C LYS A 72 -17.62 -4.40 19.70
N GLU A 73 -17.94 -3.43 20.56
CA GLU A 73 -18.27 -2.08 20.15
C GLU A 73 -17.02 -1.25 19.87
N ILE A 74 -17.03 -0.51 18.74
CA ILE A 74 -15.96 0.38 18.30
C ILE A 74 -16.58 1.76 18.07
N LYS A 75 -16.14 2.74 18.86
CA LYS A 75 -16.65 4.11 18.77
C LYS A 75 -16.26 4.77 17.46
N ILE A 76 -17.22 5.45 16.85
CA ILE A 76 -17.02 6.30 15.67
C ILE A 76 -17.03 7.76 16.11
N TYR A 77 -15.91 8.43 15.88
CA TYR A 77 -15.80 9.88 16.05
C TYR A 77 -15.98 10.56 14.69
N ALA A 78 -16.39 11.81 14.71
CA ALA A 78 -16.63 12.60 13.49
C ALA A 78 -15.96 13.98 13.58
N PHE A 79 -14.69 14.00 13.99
CA PHE A 79 -13.91 15.24 14.11
C PHE A 79 -13.26 15.59 12.76
N PRO A 80 -13.59 16.76 12.16
CA PRO A 80 -12.91 17.23 10.96
C PRO A 80 -11.44 17.59 11.21
N ASP A 81 -11.13 18.09 12.40
CA ASP A 81 -9.76 18.38 12.84
C ASP A 81 -9.24 17.29 13.75
N ALA A 82 -8.18 16.62 13.32
CA ALA A 82 -7.57 15.52 14.04
C ALA A 82 -6.97 15.92 15.39
N ASN A 83 -6.67 17.20 15.63
CA ASN A 83 -6.24 17.68 16.95
C ASN A 83 -7.30 17.47 18.03
N ASN A 84 -8.58 17.36 17.66
CA ASN A 84 -9.69 17.16 18.58
C ASN A 84 -10.02 15.69 18.85
N CYS A 85 -9.33 14.76 18.23
CA CYS A 85 -9.54 13.34 18.45
C CYS A 85 -9.02 12.92 19.84
N PRO A 86 -9.71 12.00 20.55
CA PRO A 86 -9.34 11.64 21.93
C PRO A 86 -8.26 10.56 22.00
N TRP A 87 -7.22 10.65 21.16
CA TRP A 87 -6.21 9.59 21.07
C TRP A 87 -5.45 9.35 22.37
N GLY A 88 -5.16 10.42 23.13
CA GLY A 88 -4.49 10.32 24.42
C GLY A 88 -5.35 9.61 25.46
N GLU A 89 -6.65 9.96 25.55
CA GLU A 89 -7.61 9.34 26.48
C GLU A 89 -7.78 7.84 26.18
N LEU A 90 -7.80 7.49 24.89
CA LEU A 90 -7.93 6.12 24.41
C LEU A 90 -6.59 5.33 24.44
N LYS A 91 -5.50 5.98 24.86
CA LYS A 91 -4.15 5.38 24.90
C LYS A 91 -3.79 4.73 23.54
N VAL A 92 -3.98 5.50 22.46
CA VAL A 92 -3.69 5.03 21.11
C VAL A 92 -2.17 4.93 20.92
N ASP A 93 -1.69 3.74 20.58
CA ASP A 93 -0.29 3.53 20.23
C ASP A 93 0.01 4.02 18.83
N VAL A 94 -0.84 3.67 17.87
CA VAL A 94 -0.65 4.05 16.46
C VAL A 94 -1.96 4.55 15.86
N VAL A 95 -1.92 5.73 15.25
CA VAL A 95 -2.97 6.17 14.33
C VAL A 95 -2.62 5.71 12.92
N LEU A 96 -3.53 4.98 12.29
CA LEU A 96 -3.52 4.70 10.88
C LEU A 96 -4.25 5.81 10.14
N GLU A 97 -3.50 6.68 9.43
CA GLU A 97 -4.04 7.80 8.68
C GLU A 97 -4.44 7.37 7.27
N CYS A 98 -5.73 7.23 7.01
CA CYS A 98 -6.34 6.80 5.75
C CYS A 98 -7.30 7.83 5.13
N SER A 99 -7.41 9.05 5.69
CA SER A 99 -8.35 10.07 5.21
C SER A 99 -7.91 10.71 3.89
N GLY A 100 -6.59 10.71 3.61
CA GLY A 100 -5.99 11.40 2.48
C GLY A 100 -5.80 12.92 2.69
N PHE A 101 -6.11 13.46 3.88
CA PHE A 101 -5.94 14.88 4.22
C PHE A 101 -4.62 15.16 4.95
N TYR A 102 -4.18 14.27 5.84
CA TYR A 102 -2.99 14.42 6.67
C TYR A 102 -1.78 13.70 6.05
N THR A 103 -1.49 13.99 4.77
CA THR A 103 -0.48 13.30 3.96
C THR A 103 0.89 14.01 3.95
N SER A 104 1.26 14.68 5.03
CA SER A 104 2.60 15.23 5.27
C SER A 104 2.93 15.14 6.75
N LYS A 105 4.22 15.21 7.11
CA LYS A 105 4.66 15.21 8.50
C LYS A 105 4.01 16.34 9.31
N GLU A 106 4.01 17.54 8.74
CA GLU A 106 3.40 18.73 9.37
C GLU A 106 1.92 18.51 9.68
N LYS A 107 1.13 18.04 8.71
CA LYS A 107 -0.30 17.80 8.92
C LYS A 107 -0.56 16.65 9.88
N ALA A 108 0.16 15.52 9.73
CA ALA A 108 -0.01 14.34 10.57
C ALA A 108 0.39 14.59 12.03
N GLN A 109 1.15 15.67 12.32
CA GLN A 109 1.45 16.12 13.69
C GLN A 109 0.19 16.37 14.51
N ALA A 110 -0.95 16.68 13.89
CA ALA A 110 -2.24 16.82 14.57
C ALA A 110 -2.63 15.58 15.38
N HIS A 111 -2.33 14.38 14.89
CA HIS A 111 -2.59 13.15 15.63
C HIS A 111 -1.69 12.97 16.84
N ILE A 112 -0.42 13.39 16.74
CA ILE A 112 0.51 13.39 17.88
C ILE A 112 0.07 14.41 18.92
N ASN A 113 -0.36 15.61 18.50
CA ASN A 113 -0.90 16.64 19.37
C ASN A 113 -2.16 16.14 20.11
N ALA A 114 -2.98 15.33 19.47
CA ALA A 114 -4.16 14.68 20.04
C ALA A 114 -3.81 13.52 21.01
N GLY A 115 -2.53 13.19 21.18
CA GLY A 115 -2.03 12.23 22.16
C GLY A 115 -1.76 10.82 21.62
N ALA A 116 -1.73 10.61 20.31
CA ALA A 116 -1.24 9.36 19.72
C ALA A 116 0.29 9.25 19.91
N ARG A 117 0.81 8.04 20.13
CA ARG A 117 2.26 7.85 20.25
C ARG A 117 2.95 7.85 18.89
N LYS A 118 2.34 7.27 17.87
CA LYS A 118 2.89 7.11 16.52
C LYS A 118 1.80 7.27 15.46
N VAL A 119 2.20 7.61 14.23
CA VAL A 119 1.30 7.74 13.07
C VAL A 119 1.89 7.01 11.86
N VAL A 120 1.07 6.20 11.20
CA VAL A 120 1.38 5.59 9.91
C VAL A 120 0.47 6.21 8.85
N ILE A 121 1.05 6.95 7.91
CA ILE A 121 0.33 7.58 6.79
C ILE A 121 0.18 6.59 5.65
N SER A 122 -1.04 6.32 5.21
CA SER A 122 -1.38 5.40 4.13
C SER A 122 -1.20 5.99 2.73
N ALA A 123 -0.20 6.85 2.54
CA ALA A 123 0.11 7.53 1.28
C ALA A 123 1.56 7.99 1.25
N PRO A 124 2.13 8.29 0.06
CA PRO A 124 3.38 9.06 -0.02
C PRO A 124 3.22 10.41 0.69
N ALA A 125 4.18 10.78 1.55
CA ALA A 125 4.03 11.90 2.47
C ALA A 125 5.21 12.89 2.48
N GLY A 126 5.98 12.96 1.38
CA GLY A 126 7.16 13.83 1.27
C GLY A 126 8.47 13.10 1.58
N ASN A 127 9.55 13.88 1.74
CA ASN A 127 10.90 13.35 1.93
C ASN A 127 11.48 13.69 3.33
N ASP A 128 10.68 14.32 4.18
CA ASP A 128 11.03 14.79 5.52
C ASP A 128 10.65 13.81 6.64
N LEU A 129 10.20 12.62 6.26
CA LEU A 129 9.84 11.51 7.16
C LEU A 129 10.22 10.17 6.51
N PRO A 130 10.43 9.10 7.32
CA PRO A 130 10.72 7.77 6.78
C PRO A 130 9.62 7.26 5.86
N THR A 131 9.99 6.77 4.68
CA THR A 131 9.11 6.06 3.74
C THR A 131 9.45 4.58 3.79
N ILE A 132 8.48 3.77 4.21
CA ILE A 132 8.71 2.37 4.58
C ILE A 132 7.96 1.42 3.65
N VAL A 133 8.68 0.40 3.19
CA VAL A 133 8.15 -0.82 2.59
C VAL A 133 8.59 -1.99 3.49
N TYR A 134 7.62 -2.68 4.09
CA TYR A 134 7.90 -3.78 5.01
C TYR A 134 8.69 -4.91 4.30
N ASN A 135 9.63 -5.52 5.01
CA ASN A 135 10.60 -6.50 4.48
C ASN A 135 11.52 -5.99 3.35
N THR A 136 11.59 -4.66 3.15
CA THR A 136 12.61 -4.06 2.27
C THR A 136 13.50 -3.09 3.05
N ASN A 137 12.90 -2.12 3.77
CA ASN A 137 13.66 -1.13 4.55
C ASN A 137 13.08 -0.84 5.94
N HIS A 138 12.15 -1.65 6.45
CA HIS A 138 11.51 -1.40 7.74
C HIS A 138 12.50 -1.37 8.92
N GLU A 139 13.61 -2.08 8.81
CA GLU A 139 14.69 -2.09 9.82
C GLU A 139 15.43 -0.75 9.94
N THR A 140 15.22 0.17 8.99
CA THR A 140 15.79 1.53 9.07
C THR A 140 15.07 2.43 10.06
N LEU A 141 13.87 2.03 10.52
CA LEU A 141 13.08 2.76 11.51
C LEU A 141 13.79 2.81 12.86
N LYS A 142 13.63 3.95 13.53
CA LYS A 142 14.21 4.22 14.86
C LYS A 142 13.09 4.38 15.88
N ALA A 143 13.40 4.11 17.14
CA ALA A 143 12.51 4.38 18.27
C ALA A 143 12.05 5.84 18.34
N SER A 144 12.89 6.77 17.91
CA SER A 144 12.61 8.21 17.86
C SER A 144 11.65 8.64 16.74
N ASP A 145 11.37 7.77 15.77
CA ASP A 145 10.43 8.08 14.71
C ASP A 145 9.00 8.03 15.27
N THR A 146 8.22 9.06 14.98
CA THR A 146 6.83 9.16 15.44
C THR A 146 5.81 9.19 14.30
N ILE A 147 6.22 9.66 13.12
CA ILE A 147 5.37 9.76 11.93
C ILE A 147 6.12 9.17 10.76
N ILE A 148 5.51 8.21 10.08
CA ILE A 148 6.07 7.52 8.92
C ILE A 148 5.06 7.43 7.77
N SER A 149 5.57 7.27 6.55
CA SER A 149 4.77 6.91 5.38
C SER A 149 4.92 5.42 5.07
N ALA A 150 3.80 4.72 4.84
CA ALA A 150 3.80 3.36 4.30
C ALA A 150 3.95 3.33 2.76
N ALA A 151 4.47 4.39 2.16
CA ALA A 151 4.65 4.55 0.72
C ALA A 151 3.33 4.45 -0.08
N SER A 152 3.38 4.00 -1.32
CA SER A 152 2.22 3.70 -2.15
C SER A 152 2.10 2.19 -2.45
N CYS A 153 0.94 1.75 -2.92
CA CYS A 153 0.74 0.36 -3.36
C CYS A 153 1.74 -0.05 -4.45
N THR A 154 1.98 0.82 -5.43
CA THR A 154 2.95 0.57 -6.50
C THR A 154 4.39 0.53 -5.98
N THR A 155 4.76 1.39 -5.00
CA THR A 155 6.09 1.33 -4.38
C THR A 155 6.28 0.03 -3.61
N ASN A 156 5.25 -0.45 -2.89
CA ASN A 156 5.27 -1.73 -2.18
C ASN A 156 5.37 -2.94 -3.13
N SER A 157 4.86 -2.83 -4.36
CA SER A 157 5.03 -3.85 -5.40
C SER A 157 6.44 -3.80 -6.04
N LEU A 158 6.92 -2.59 -6.37
CA LEU A 158 8.20 -2.40 -7.05
C LEU A 158 9.40 -2.73 -6.17
N ALA A 159 9.39 -2.26 -4.92
CA ALA A 159 10.59 -2.25 -4.07
C ALA A 159 11.20 -3.63 -3.82
N PRO A 160 10.46 -4.66 -3.36
CA PRO A 160 11.06 -5.98 -3.10
C PRO A 160 11.57 -6.64 -4.39
N MET A 161 10.88 -6.49 -5.51
CA MET A 161 11.31 -7.01 -6.80
C MET A 161 12.59 -6.30 -7.31
N ALA A 162 12.63 -4.96 -7.22
CA ALA A 162 13.80 -4.18 -7.62
C ALA A 162 15.01 -4.43 -6.71
N ASP A 163 14.79 -4.61 -5.41
CA ASP A 163 15.84 -4.95 -4.44
C ASP A 163 16.46 -6.31 -4.74
N ALA A 164 15.62 -7.34 -4.95
CA ALA A 164 16.08 -8.68 -5.32
C ALA A 164 16.88 -8.68 -6.64
N LEU A 165 16.38 -7.97 -7.66
CA LEU A 165 17.08 -7.82 -8.94
C LEU A 165 18.41 -7.08 -8.77
N ASN A 166 18.43 -5.97 -8.04
CA ASN A 166 19.62 -5.15 -7.82
C ASN A 166 20.72 -5.89 -7.05
N LYS A 167 20.32 -6.72 -6.09
CA LYS A 167 21.24 -7.60 -5.33
C LYS A 167 21.83 -8.72 -6.21
N TYR A 168 21.05 -9.28 -7.12
CA TYR A 168 21.50 -10.30 -8.07
C TYR A 168 22.40 -9.71 -9.16
N ALA A 169 21.93 -8.64 -9.80
CA ALA A 169 22.61 -7.95 -10.89
C ALA A 169 22.36 -6.43 -10.76
N PRO A 170 23.38 -5.61 -10.43
CA PRO A 170 23.21 -4.19 -10.14
C PRO A 170 22.52 -3.43 -11.28
N ILE A 171 21.39 -2.80 -10.97
CA ILE A 171 20.61 -1.98 -11.91
C ILE A 171 21.39 -0.70 -12.24
N GLN A 172 21.58 -0.43 -13.51
CA GLN A 172 22.21 0.79 -14.03
C GLN A 172 21.16 1.88 -14.31
N SER A 173 20.10 1.50 -14.98
CA SER A 173 18.95 2.35 -15.31
C SER A 173 17.71 1.49 -15.57
N GLY A 174 16.53 2.09 -15.53
CA GLY A 174 15.32 1.34 -15.86
C GLY A 174 14.08 2.22 -16.00
N ILE A 175 13.06 1.63 -16.62
CA ILE A 175 11.73 2.18 -16.77
C ILE A 175 10.75 1.23 -16.10
N MET A 176 9.97 1.73 -15.16
CA MET A 176 8.85 0.99 -14.60
C MET A 176 7.53 1.47 -15.20
N VAL A 177 6.65 0.54 -15.51
CA VAL A 177 5.28 0.83 -15.90
C VAL A 177 4.35 0.04 -14.98
N THR A 178 3.35 0.70 -14.41
CA THR A 178 2.28 -0.03 -13.75
C THR A 178 1.02 -0.01 -14.59
N ILE A 179 0.47 -1.20 -14.87
CA ILE A 179 -0.89 -1.37 -15.37
C ILE A 179 -1.78 -1.46 -14.13
N HIS A 180 -2.48 -0.37 -13.84
CA HIS A 180 -3.08 -0.15 -12.54
C HIS A 180 -4.62 -0.17 -12.62
N ALA A 181 -5.27 -0.86 -11.71
CA ALA A 181 -6.71 -0.76 -11.53
C ALA A 181 -7.14 0.70 -11.29
N TYR A 182 -8.35 1.07 -11.67
CA TYR A 182 -8.88 2.38 -11.33
C TYR A 182 -9.07 2.51 -9.82
N THR A 183 -9.06 3.73 -9.32
CA THR A 183 -9.21 4.03 -7.89
C THR A 183 -10.22 5.17 -7.68
N GLY A 184 -10.71 5.34 -6.45
CA GLY A 184 -11.76 6.29 -6.11
C GLY A 184 -11.42 7.77 -6.31
N ASP A 185 -10.21 8.10 -6.76
CA ASP A 185 -9.80 9.44 -7.17
C ASP A 185 -10.09 9.74 -8.65
N GLN A 186 -10.50 8.72 -9.42
CA GLN A 186 -11.00 8.86 -10.79
C GLN A 186 -12.51 9.05 -10.81
N MET A 187 -13.02 9.63 -11.89
CA MET A 187 -14.46 9.82 -12.04
C MET A 187 -15.14 8.55 -12.57
N THR A 188 -16.35 8.26 -12.08
CA THR A 188 -17.19 7.16 -12.59
C THR A 188 -17.67 7.46 -14.01
N LEU A 189 -18.19 8.66 -14.23
CA LEU A 189 -18.51 9.25 -15.53
C LEU A 189 -17.65 10.51 -15.72
N ASP A 190 -17.58 11.04 -16.96
CA ASP A 190 -16.86 12.28 -17.24
C ASP A 190 -17.34 13.41 -16.33
N GLY A 191 -16.43 14.01 -15.58
CA GLY A 191 -16.77 15.09 -14.65
C GLY A 191 -15.51 15.72 -14.02
N PRO A 192 -15.65 16.86 -13.34
CA PRO A 192 -14.52 17.59 -12.78
C PRO A 192 -13.86 16.81 -11.62
N GLN A 193 -12.61 16.43 -11.80
CA GLN A 193 -11.82 15.78 -10.77
C GLN A 193 -11.30 16.83 -9.76
N ARG A 194 -11.31 16.50 -8.47
CA ARG A 194 -11.04 17.43 -7.35
C ARG A 194 -9.69 18.16 -7.42
N LYS A 195 -8.66 17.55 -8.03
CA LYS A 195 -7.32 18.12 -8.17
C LYS A 195 -7.06 18.70 -9.56
N GLY A 196 -8.08 18.72 -10.45
CA GLY A 196 -7.99 19.27 -11.79
C GLY A 196 -7.23 18.40 -12.79
N ASP A 197 -7.01 17.13 -12.52
CA ASP A 197 -6.39 16.19 -13.46
C ASP A 197 -7.38 15.88 -14.59
N LEU A 198 -7.08 16.34 -15.81
CA LEU A 198 -7.95 16.21 -16.98
C LEU A 198 -8.16 14.75 -17.41
N ARG A 199 -7.16 13.89 -17.24
CA ARG A 199 -7.26 12.46 -17.59
C ARG A 199 -8.07 11.69 -16.57
N ARG A 200 -7.88 11.96 -15.28
CA ARG A 200 -8.67 11.35 -14.20
C ARG A 200 -10.11 11.88 -14.13
N SER A 201 -10.42 12.96 -14.86
CA SER A 201 -11.77 13.47 -15.06
C SER A 201 -12.62 12.62 -16.01
N ARG A 202 -12.00 11.66 -16.70
CA ARG A 202 -12.71 10.78 -17.65
C ARG A 202 -13.19 9.51 -16.94
N ALA A 203 -14.26 8.92 -17.50
CA ALA A 203 -14.90 7.70 -16.97
C ALA A 203 -13.91 6.54 -16.83
N ALA A 204 -13.73 6.07 -15.60
CA ALA A 204 -12.68 5.10 -15.25
C ALA A 204 -12.91 3.70 -15.84
N ALA A 205 -14.18 3.26 -15.89
CA ALA A 205 -14.55 1.89 -16.26
C ALA A 205 -14.55 1.61 -17.77
N VAL A 206 -14.27 2.63 -18.63
CA VAL A 206 -14.33 2.50 -20.10
C VAL A 206 -13.08 3.04 -20.80
N ASN A 207 -12.07 3.50 -20.04
CA ASN A 207 -10.89 4.14 -20.62
C ASN A 207 -9.59 3.53 -20.07
N ILE A 208 -8.56 3.46 -20.94
CA ILE A 208 -7.16 3.41 -20.50
C ILE A 208 -6.73 4.85 -20.24
N VAL A 209 -6.32 5.14 -18.99
CA VAL A 209 -5.99 6.50 -18.55
C VAL A 209 -4.50 6.61 -18.21
N PRO A 210 -3.67 7.21 -19.09
CA PRO A 210 -2.27 7.45 -18.80
C PRO A 210 -2.10 8.42 -17.62
N ASN A 211 -1.20 8.08 -16.69
CA ASN A 211 -0.92 8.87 -15.50
C ASN A 211 0.57 8.87 -15.17
N SER A 212 1.02 9.89 -14.47
CA SER A 212 2.30 9.84 -13.79
C SER A 212 2.24 8.93 -12.56
N THR A 213 3.36 8.36 -12.18
CA THR A 213 3.52 7.67 -10.89
C THR A 213 4.73 8.22 -10.15
N GLY A 214 4.58 8.41 -8.85
CA GLY A 214 5.68 8.77 -7.96
C GLY A 214 6.54 7.57 -7.52
N ALA A 215 6.13 6.34 -7.85
CA ALA A 215 6.78 5.13 -7.34
C ALA A 215 8.25 5.02 -7.76
N ALA A 216 8.58 5.36 -9.02
CA ALA A 216 9.97 5.34 -9.49
C ALA A 216 10.87 6.36 -8.77
N LYS A 217 10.33 7.52 -8.38
CA LYS A 217 11.06 8.50 -7.55
C LYS A 217 11.15 8.06 -6.10
N ALA A 218 10.07 7.49 -5.58
CA ALA A 218 10.01 7.02 -4.20
C ALA A 218 10.93 5.82 -3.93
N ILE A 219 11.33 5.08 -4.97
CA ILE A 219 12.23 3.92 -4.80
C ILE A 219 13.55 4.31 -4.15
N GLY A 220 14.10 5.49 -4.46
CA GLY A 220 15.33 6.00 -3.86
C GLY A 220 15.22 6.33 -2.37
N LEU A 221 14.00 6.50 -1.83
CA LEU A 221 13.76 6.66 -0.40
C LEU A 221 13.76 5.31 0.33
N VAL A 222 13.47 4.22 -0.40
CA VAL A 222 13.38 2.86 0.12
C VAL A 222 14.68 2.08 -0.12
N ILE A 223 15.26 2.24 -1.30
CA ILE A 223 16.52 1.61 -1.74
C ILE A 223 17.44 2.73 -2.27
N PRO A 224 18.29 3.31 -1.42
CA PRO A 224 19.14 4.47 -1.78
C PRO A 224 20.02 4.25 -3.02
N GLU A 225 20.47 3.02 -3.26
CA GLU A 225 21.30 2.65 -4.42
C GLU A 225 20.57 2.82 -5.76
N LEU A 226 19.22 2.85 -5.74
CA LEU A 226 18.39 3.06 -6.93
C LEU A 226 17.97 4.51 -7.13
N ASN A 227 18.43 5.43 -6.28
CA ASN A 227 18.09 6.84 -6.42
C ASN A 227 18.55 7.41 -7.77
N GLY A 228 17.59 7.96 -8.53
CA GLY A 228 17.83 8.54 -9.85
C GLY A 228 18.02 7.55 -10.99
N LYS A 229 18.00 6.22 -10.73
CA LYS A 229 18.18 5.20 -11.77
C LYS A 229 16.88 4.79 -12.45
N LEU A 230 15.73 5.01 -11.82
CA LEU A 230 14.44 4.60 -12.35
C LEU A 230 13.55 5.80 -12.69
N ILE A 231 12.89 5.70 -13.85
CA ILE A 231 11.75 6.55 -14.21
C ILE A 231 10.50 5.70 -14.35
N GLY A 232 9.30 6.31 -14.36
CA GLY A 232 8.10 5.49 -14.45
C GLY A 232 6.83 6.21 -14.82
N SER A 233 5.87 5.43 -15.30
CA SER A 233 4.53 5.84 -15.67
C SER A 233 3.48 4.84 -15.19
N ALA A 234 2.21 5.24 -15.25
CA ALA A 234 1.07 4.40 -14.93
C ALA A 234 0.06 4.42 -16.08
N GLN A 235 -0.56 3.28 -16.35
CA GLN A 235 -1.73 3.15 -17.21
C GLN A 235 -2.88 2.64 -16.36
N ARG A 236 -3.90 3.48 -16.10
CA ARG A 236 -5.12 3.03 -15.40
C ARG A 236 -6.00 2.31 -16.39
N VAL A 237 -6.50 1.13 -16.01
CA VAL A 237 -7.31 0.26 -16.86
C VAL A 237 -8.68 -0.02 -16.22
N PRO A 238 -9.69 -0.46 -17.00
CA PRO A 238 -11.04 -0.77 -16.52
C PRO A 238 -11.10 -2.04 -15.65
N THR A 239 -10.35 -2.08 -14.57
CA THR A 239 -10.28 -3.20 -13.62
C THR A 239 -10.46 -2.63 -12.21
N PRO A 240 -11.37 -3.18 -11.36
CA PRO A 240 -11.69 -2.60 -10.05
C PRO A 240 -10.57 -2.78 -9.02
N THR A 241 -9.81 -3.88 -9.09
CA THR A 241 -8.61 -4.15 -8.29
C THR A 241 -7.75 -5.17 -9.02
N GLY A 242 -6.50 -5.34 -8.60
CA GLY A 242 -5.52 -6.17 -9.31
C GLY A 242 -4.73 -5.39 -10.34
N SER A 243 -3.44 -5.21 -10.07
CA SER A 243 -2.51 -4.38 -10.84
C SER A 243 -1.20 -5.11 -11.06
N THR A 244 -0.43 -4.70 -12.07
CA THR A 244 0.93 -5.20 -12.33
C THR A 244 1.95 -4.08 -12.30
N THR A 245 3.16 -4.39 -11.84
CA THR A 245 4.36 -3.57 -12.00
C THR A 245 5.30 -4.28 -12.95
N ILE A 246 5.64 -3.62 -14.05
CA ILE A 246 6.62 -4.08 -15.04
C ILE A 246 7.86 -3.21 -14.86
N LEU A 247 9.00 -3.82 -14.58
CA LEU A 247 10.29 -3.15 -14.52
C LEU A 247 11.16 -3.67 -15.68
N THR A 248 11.46 -2.79 -16.63
CA THR A 248 12.47 -3.03 -17.66
C THR A 248 13.73 -2.27 -17.25
N ALA A 249 14.84 -2.98 -17.07
CA ALA A 249 16.07 -2.41 -16.53
C ALA A 249 17.31 -2.92 -17.28
N VAL A 250 18.30 -2.04 -17.41
CA VAL A 250 19.65 -2.44 -17.78
C VAL A 250 20.40 -2.82 -16.51
N VAL A 251 20.88 -4.04 -16.45
CA VAL A 251 21.66 -4.57 -15.34
C VAL A 251 23.11 -4.86 -15.76
N LYS A 252 24.03 -4.79 -14.80
CA LYS A 252 25.47 -5.04 -15.06
C LYS A 252 25.92 -6.30 -14.34
N LYS A 253 26.03 -7.39 -15.09
CA LYS A 253 26.57 -8.69 -14.65
C LYS A 253 26.78 -9.57 -15.87
N ALA A 254 27.87 -10.32 -15.92
CA ALA A 254 28.09 -11.30 -16.98
C ALA A 254 27.22 -12.55 -16.79
N GLY A 255 26.74 -13.13 -17.90
CA GLY A 255 26.05 -14.42 -17.91
C GLY A 255 24.67 -14.41 -17.26
N VAL A 256 23.90 -13.31 -17.38
CA VAL A 256 22.53 -13.22 -16.84
C VAL A 256 21.58 -14.09 -17.67
N THR A 257 20.85 -14.98 -17.02
CA THR A 257 19.79 -15.81 -17.63
C THR A 257 18.44 -15.59 -16.96
N LYS A 258 17.36 -15.96 -17.64
CA LYS A 258 16.00 -15.95 -17.08
C LYS A 258 15.93 -16.85 -15.84
N GLU A 259 16.53 -18.03 -15.91
CA GLU A 259 16.55 -19.04 -14.86
C GLU A 259 17.23 -18.50 -13.59
N ASP A 260 18.36 -17.82 -13.75
CA ASP A 260 19.10 -17.25 -12.63
C ASP A 260 18.36 -16.07 -11.96
N ILE A 261 17.70 -15.22 -12.77
CA ILE A 261 16.82 -14.15 -12.23
C ILE A 261 15.68 -14.78 -11.44
N ASN A 262 14.97 -15.76 -12.02
CA ASN A 262 13.87 -16.44 -11.35
C ASN A 262 14.32 -17.13 -10.06
N ALA A 263 15.50 -17.76 -10.07
CA ALA A 263 16.09 -18.36 -8.87
C ALA A 263 16.40 -17.32 -7.79
N ALA A 264 16.95 -16.17 -8.18
CA ALA A 264 17.23 -15.06 -7.25
C ALA A 264 15.94 -14.49 -6.63
N MET A 265 14.88 -14.32 -7.44
CA MET A 265 13.56 -13.88 -6.97
C MET A 265 12.92 -14.90 -6.01
N LYS A 266 13.02 -16.20 -6.36
CA LYS A 266 12.52 -17.30 -5.51
C LYS A 266 13.25 -17.35 -4.16
N ALA A 267 14.56 -17.13 -4.18
CA ALA A 267 15.37 -17.09 -2.95
C ALA A 267 15.06 -15.86 -2.07
N ALA A 268 14.61 -14.75 -2.66
CA ALA A 268 14.22 -13.55 -1.95
C ALA A 268 12.77 -13.59 -1.42
N ALA A 269 11.99 -14.64 -1.76
CA ALA A 269 10.58 -14.74 -1.37
C ALA A 269 10.41 -14.81 0.16
N ASN A 270 9.38 -14.12 0.65
CA ASN A 270 9.01 -14.04 2.06
C ASN A 270 7.52 -13.68 2.19
N GLU A 271 7.03 -13.37 3.39
CA GLU A 271 5.63 -13.01 3.63
C GLU A 271 5.16 -11.73 2.91
N SER A 272 6.08 -10.87 2.47
CA SER A 272 5.80 -9.63 1.74
C SER A 272 6.05 -9.74 0.24
N PHE A 273 6.94 -10.63 -0.16
CA PHE A 273 7.34 -10.87 -1.54
C PHE A 273 7.12 -12.33 -1.92
N GLY A 274 6.02 -12.58 -2.66
CA GLY A 274 5.67 -13.91 -3.14
C GLY A 274 6.34 -14.24 -4.47
N TYR A 275 6.31 -15.52 -4.82
CA TYR A 275 6.83 -16.07 -6.08
C TYR A 275 5.77 -16.95 -6.75
N ASN A 276 5.53 -16.75 -8.04
CA ASN A 276 4.52 -17.46 -8.82
C ASN A 276 5.10 -18.01 -10.12
N GLU A 277 4.70 -19.23 -10.48
CA GLU A 277 5.03 -19.92 -11.73
C GLU A 277 3.79 -20.25 -12.59
N ASP A 278 2.59 -19.93 -12.09
CA ASP A 278 1.33 -20.14 -12.82
C ASP A 278 1.01 -18.96 -13.74
N GLU A 279 0.28 -19.23 -14.82
CA GLU A 279 -0.21 -18.22 -15.76
C GLU A 279 -1.46 -17.51 -15.24
N ILE A 280 -1.27 -16.63 -14.25
CA ILE A 280 -2.34 -15.91 -13.55
C ILE A 280 -2.70 -14.59 -14.25
N VAL A 281 -3.90 -14.09 -13.91
CA VAL A 281 -4.42 -12.79 -14.33
C VAL A 281 -4.88 -11.96 -13.12
N SER A 282 -5.28 -10.71 -13.34
CA SER A 282 -5.60 -9.74 -12.27
C SER A 282 -6.71 -10.19 -11.31
N SER A 283 -7.64 -11.03 -11.73
CA SER A 283 -8.71 -11.54 -10.86
C SER A 283 -8.20 -12.58 -9.84
N ASP A 284 -7.11 -13.27 -10.15
CA ASP A 284 -6.57 -14.35 -9.31
C ASP A 284 -5.85 -13.82 -8.06
N ILE A 285 -5.45 -12.53 -8.10
CA ILE A 285 -4.72 -11.90 -7.00
C ILE A 285 -5.58 -11.06 -6.08
N VAL A 286 -6.91 -11.03 -6.30
CA VAL A 286 -7.83 -10.28 -5.43
C VAL A 286 -7.81 -10.85 -4.02
N GLY A 287 -7.63 -9.99 -3.03
CA GLY A 287 -7.52 -10.37 -1.62
C GLY A 287 -6.13 -10.87 -1.21
N MET A 288 -5.16 -10.91 -2.12
CA MET A 288 -3.80 -11.34 -1.85
C MET A 288 -3.13 -10.47 -0.76
N ARG A 289 -2.29 -11.09 0.07
CA ARG A 289 -1.58 -10.45 1.18
C ARG A 289 -0.08 -10.21 0.94
N PHE A 290 0.50 -10.73 -0.13
CA PHE A 290 1.85 -10.31 -0.54
C PHE A 290 1.82 -8.85 -1.00
N GLY A 291 2.77 -8.04 -0.60
CA GLY A 291 2.93 -6.67 -1.11
C GLY A 291 3.26 -6.65 -2.60
N SER A 292 3.98 -7.68 -3.03
CA SER A 292 4.42 -7.93 -4.40
C SER A 292 4.46 -9.44 -4.65
N LEU A 293 3.87 -9.92 -5.75
CA LEU A 293 3.93 -11.32 -6.18
C LEU A 293 4.67 -11.39 -7.50
N PHE A 294 5.92 -11.85 -7.46
CA PHE A 294 6.75 -11.99 -8.65
C PHE A 294 6.18 -13.05 -9.59
N ASP A 295 6.13 -12.71 -10.89
CA ASP A 295 5.65 -13.60 -11.94
C ASP A 295 6.83 -14.13 -12.75
N ALA A 296 7.26 -15.36 -12.47
CA ALA A 296 8.39 -16.00 -13.15
C ALA A 296 8.13 -16.30 -14.64
N THR A 297 6.85 -16.35 -15.04
CA THR A 297 6.48 -16.61 -16.45
C THR A 297 6.80 -15.43 -17.35
N GLN A 298 6.84 -14.20 -16.79
CA GLN A 298 7.00 -12.93 -17.51
C GLN A 298 8.44 -12.41 -17.57
N THR A 299 9.42 -13.14 -17.01
CA THR A 299 10.83 -12.74 -17.05
C THR A 299 11.37 -12.82 -18.48
N MET A 300 11.97 -11.71 -18.94
CA MET A 300 12.64 -11.62 -20.25
C MET A 300 14.07 -11.13 -20.07
N VAL A 301 14.99 -11.62 -20.90
CA VAL A 301 16.41 -11.27 -20.86
C VAL A 301 16.91 -11.06 -22.28
N ASN A 302 17.57 -9.93 -22.53
CA ASN A 302 18.23 -9.61 -23.79
C ASN A 302 19.67 -9.15 -23.52
N GLN A 303 20.65 -9.81 -24.12
CA GLN A 303 22.06 -9.45 -23.97
C GLN A 303 22.39 -8.19 -24.80
N ILE A 304 22.98 -7.17 -24.15
CA ILE A 304 23.44 -5.94 -24.80
C ILE A 304 24.95 -6.03 -25.09
N SER A 305 25.71 -6.50 -24.10
CA SER A 305 27.16 -6.71 -24.19
C SER A 305 27.59 -7.89 -23.30
N ASP A 306 28.88 -8.16 -23.17
CA ASP A 306 29.39 -9.27 -22.36
C ASP A 306 28.97 -9.18 -20.87
N ASP A 307 28.77 -7.96 -20.35
CA ASP A 307 28.44 -7.72 -18.94
C ASP A 307 27.19 -6.84 -18.73
N GLN A 308 26.44 -6.53 -19.80
CA GLN A 308 25.22 -5.75 -19.74
C GLN A 308 24.04 -6.48 -20.36
N TYR A 309 22.93 -6.50 -19.65
CA TYR A 309 21.68 -7.13 -20.08
C TYR A 309 20.51 -6.19 -19.84
N GLU A 310 19.59 -6.16 -20.80
CA GLU A 310 18.25 -5.60 -20.60
C GLU A 310 17.34 -6.72 -20.09
N VAL A 311 16.71 -6.48 -18.96
CA VAL A 311 15.83 -7.47 -18.32
C VAL A 311 14.47 -6.87 -18.07
N GLN A 312 13.42 -7.67 -18.26
CA GLN A 312 12.08 -7.36 -17.82
C GLN A 312 11.70 -8.30 -16.69
N VAL A 313 11.21 -7.75 -15.59
CA VAL A 313 10.62 -8.49 -14.47
C VAL A 313 9.25 -7.91 -14.14
N VAL A 314 8.31 -8.77 -13.73
CA VAL A 314 6.92 -8.40 -13.48
C VAL A 314 6.48 -8.88 -12.12
N SER A 315 5.71 -8.04 -11.42
CA SER A 315 5.03 -8.42 -10.20
C SER A 315 3.56 -8.02 -10.23
N TRP A 316 2.73 -8.86 -9.61
CA TRP A 316 1.32 -8.61 -9.34
C TRP A 316 1.14 -8.01 -7.95
N TYR A 317 0.11 -7.19 -7.79
CA TYR A 317 -0.33 -6.70 -6.48
C TYR A 317 -1.81 -6.35 -6.49
N ASP A 318 -2.53 -6.76 -5.46
CA ASP A 318 -3.83 -6.17 -5.16
C ASP A 318 -3.56 -4.77 -4.61
N ASN A 319 -3.83 -3.74 -5.41
CA ASN A 319 -3.50 -2.35 -5.06
C ASN A 319 -4.20 -1.87 -3.77
N GLU A 320 -5.20 -2.61 -3.28
CA GLU A 320 -5.86 -2.37 -2.00
C GLU A 320 -5.36 -3.33 -0.91
N ASN A 321 -5.59 -4.64 -1.06
CA ASN A 321 -5.34 -5.61 0.01
C ASN A 321 -3.85 -5.94 0.21
N SER A 322 -3.06 -6.04 -0.86
CA SER A 322 -1.60 -6.22 -0.76
C SER A 322 -0.96 -5.04 -0.02
N TYR A 323 -1.31 -3.81 -0.41
CA TYR A 323 -0.82 -2.60 0.24
C TYR A 323 -1.24 -2.52 1.71
N THR A 324 -2.51 -2.82 1.98
CA THR A 324 -3.03 -2.84 3.36
C THR A 324 -2.29 -3.85 4.22
N SER A 325 -1.96 -5.02 3.69
CA SER A 325 -1.21 -6.06 4.43
C SER A 325 0.19 -5.58 4.82
N GLN A 326 0.90 -4.91 3.91
CA GLN A 326 2.21 -4.33 4.20
C GLN A 326 2.12 -3.25 5.28
N MET A 327 1.12 -2.40 5.19
CA MET A 327 0.86 -1.34 6.16
C MET A 327 0.52 -1.89 7.55
N VAL A 328 -0.30 -2.94 7.63
CA VAL A 328 -0.65 -3.61 8.89
C VAL A 328 0.60 -4.23 9.55
N ARG A 329 1.47 -4.91 8.77
CA ARG A 329 2.77 -5.40 9.27
C ARG A 329 3.65 -4.25 9.78
N THR A 330 3.71 -3.15 9.02
CA THR A 330 4.48 -1.95 9.41
C THR A 330 3.97 -1.36 10.72
N ILE A 331 2.64 -1.28 10.93
CA ILE A 331 2.04 -0.79 12.19
C ILE A 331 2.55 -1.60 13.39
N LYS A 332 2.53 -2.92 13.30
CA LYS A 332 2.97 -3.80 14.39
C LYS A 332 4.46 -3.57 14.69
N TYR A 333 5.31 -3.71 13.68
CA TYR A 333 6.75 -3.50 13.83
C TYR A 333 7.06 -2.11 14.41
N PHE A 334 6.47 -1.07 13.85
CA PHE A 334 6.70 0.30 14.29
C PHE A 334 6.26 0.55 15.73
N SER A 335 5.17 -0.07 16.17
CA SER A 335 4.68 0.06 17.54
C SER A 335 5.60 -0.59 18.58
N GLU A 336 6.36 -1.61 18.19
CA GLU A 336 7.25 -2.40 19.05
C GLU A 336 8.63 -1.75 19.22
N LEU A 337 8.99 -0.78 18.39
CA LEU A 337 10.22 0.00 18.55
C LEU A 337 10.07 0.91 19.79
N ALA A 338 10.84 0.58 20.83
CA ALA A 338 10.84 1.23 22.14
C ALA A 338 11.70 2.50 22.16
#